data_3cb04548490b4722dcc784bcbbfad2e7
#
_entry.id   3cb04548490b4722dcc784bcbbfad2e7
#
_cell.length_a   1.000
_cell.length_b   1.000
_cell.length_c   1.000
_cell.angle_alpha   90.00
_cell.angle_beta   90.00
_cell.angle_gamma   90.00
#
_symmetry.space_group_name_H-M   'P 1'
#
loop_
_entity.id
_entity.type
_entity.pdbx_description
1 polymer ?
#
loop_
_entity_poly.entity_id
_entity_poly.type
_entity_poly.pdbx_seq_one_letter_code
_entity_poly.pdbx_strand_id
1 'polypeptide(L)'
;QTDLKFRLSYGKTGNQDGIGNYAWQPLMSGGINYGNNSGMAVTSMGNNKLTWETADQYDFGFDLGFWNGKLNMIADIYLKNTNNLLYSMPLHGTSGFTSITSNIGSMRNYGVEFSINGHLNIGKVNWTSSFNISHNKNKLTKLLGDDLLPIGSNRALKVGEELGAFYLFQMDGLYQYDGEVPQPLYDLGVRAGDVKYHDADNNGIINDNDRVLTGSSNPD
;
A
#
# COMPACT_ATOMS: atom_id res chain seq x y z
N GLN A 1 16.15 -23.73 35.40
CA GLN A 1 17.03 -22.72 34.78
C GLN A 1 16.15 -21.80 33.94
N THR A 2 16.41 -20.50 33.98
CA THR A 2 15.74 -19.47 33.17
C THR A 2 16.80 -18.88 32.26
N ASP A 3 16.48 -18.79 30.97
CA ASP A 3 17.38 -18.22 29.98
C ASP A 3 16.77 -16.92 29.43
N LEU A 4 17.60 -15.88 29.30
CA LEU A 4 17.21 -14.60 28.72
C LEU A 4 18.24 -14.21 27.67
N LYS A 5 17.76 -13.89 26.45
CA LYS A 5 18.59 -13.44 25.36
C LYS A 5 17.98 -12.19 24.75
N PHE A 6 18.79 -11.16 24.54
CA PHE A 6 18.42 -9.98 23.76
C PHE A 6 19.01 -10.06 22.36
N ARG A 7 18.27 -9.59 21.41
CA ARG A 7 18.66 -9.49 20.00
C ARG A 7 18.48 -8.04 19.55
N LEU A 8 19.46 -7.51 18.87
CA LEU A 8 19.41 -6.21 18.21
C LEU A 8 20.03 -6.36 16.83
N SER A 9 19.33 -5.95 15.80
CA SER A 9 19.87 -5.96 14.46
C SER A 9 19.54 -4.67 13.69
N TYR A 10 20.42 -4.34 12.77
CA TYR A 10 20.25 -3.30 11.77
C TYR A 10 20.71 -3.84 10.42
N GLY A 11 19.92 -3.60 9.39
CA GLY A 11 20.26 -3.97 8.03
C GLY A 11 19.79 -2.92 7.03
N LYS A 12 20.63 -2.71 6.00
CA LYS A 12 20.26 -1.90 4.84
C LYS A 12 20.28 -2.79 3.58
N THR A 13 19.19 -2.79 2.84
CA THR A 13 19.01 -3.59 1.63
C THR A 13 18.60 -2.70 0.46
N GLY A 14 19.02 -3.09 -0.75
CA GLY A 14 18.57 -2.50 -2.01
C GLY A 14 17.66 -3.47 -2.75
N ASN A 15 16.67 -2.94 -3.44
CA ASN A 15 15.80 -3.68 -4.32
C ASN A 15 15.71 -2.99 -5.68
N GLN A 16 15.97 -3.73 -6.75
CA GLN A 16 15.86 -3.27 -8.12
C GLN A 16 14.72 -3.96 -8.88
N ASP A 17 13.94 -4.81 -8.24
CA ASP A 17 12.82 -5.50 -8.87
C ASP A 17 11.82 -4.47 -9.40
N GLY A 18 11.34 -4.70 -10.62
CA GLY A 18 10.46 -3.75 -11.32
C GLY A 18 11.19 -2.69 -12.14
N ILE A 19 12.52 -2.63 -12.11
CA ILE A 19 13.32 -1.80 -13.01
C ILE A 19 13.80 -2.66 -14.18
N GLY A 20 13.33 -2.37 -15.39
CA GLY A 20 13.88 -3.00 -16.60
C GLY A 20 15.33 -2.55 -16.84
N ASN A 21 16.15 -3.41 -17.46
CA ASN A 21 17.58 -3.17 -17.68
C ASN A 21 17.91 -1.83 -18.38
N TYR A 22 16.97 -1.28 -19.14
CA TYR A 22 17.10 -0.04 -19.90
C TYR A 22 16.03 1.00 -19.57
N ALA A 23 15.36 0.88 -18.42
CA ALA A 23 14.28 1.78 -18.02
C ALA A 23 14.70 3.24 -17.85
N TRP A 24 16.01 3.49 -17.72
CA TRP A 24 16.59 4.83 -17.62
C TRP A 24 16.60 5.59 -18.96
N GLN A 25 16.54 4.91 -20.11
CA GLN A 25 16.55 5.50 -21.44
C GLN A 25 15.27 5.19 -22.23
N PRO A 26 14.86 6.05 -23.18
CA PRO A 26 13.76 5.75 -24.07
C PRO A 26 14.10 4.59 -24.99
N LEU A 27 13.17 3.67 -25.19
CA LEU A 27 13.32 2.53 -26.08
C LEU A 27 12.48 2.74 -27.34
N MET A 28 13.03 2.29 -28.47
CA MET A 28 12.33 2.29 -29.76
C MET A 28 12.03 0.85 -30.18
N SER A 29 10.85 0.64 -30.75
CA SER A 29 10.45 -0.65 -31.34
C SER A 29 10.20 -0.47 -32.84
N GLY A 30 10.67 -1.44 -33.62
CA GLY A 30 10.35 -1.56 -35.04
C GLY A 30 8.99 -2.23 -35.26
N GLY A 31 8.54 -2.25 -36.51
CA GLY A 31 7.28 -2.89 -36.88
C GLY A 31 6.03 -2.03 -36.64
N ILE A 32 6.21 -0.75 -36.28
CA ILE A 32 5.13 0.24 -36.17
C ILE A 32 4.98 0.92 -37.53
N ASN A 33 4.28 0.21 -38.44
CA ASN A 33 4.17 0.62 -39.83
C ASN A 33 3.14 1.73 -40.02
N TYR A 34 3.45 2.67 -40.91
CA TYR A 34 2.49 3.67 -41.39
C TYR A 34 2.15 3.37 -42.86
N GLY A 35 0.94 2.95 -43.13
CA GLY A 35 0.57 2.43 -44.44
C GLY A 35 1.42 1.20 -44.80
N ASN A 36 2.04 1.21 -46.01
CA ASN A 36 2.90 0.12 -46.47
C ASN A 36 4.39 0.33 -46.15
N ASN A 37 4.75 1.38 -45.40
CA ASN A 37 6.11 1.68 -45.04
C ASN A 37 6.47 1.14 -43.66
N SER A 38 7.64 0.48 -43.57
CA SER A 38 8.18 0.08 -42.27
C SER A 38 8.51 1.30 -41.43
N GLY A 39 8.11 1.30 -40.16
CA GLY A 39 8.34 2.38 -39.24
C GLY A 39 8.88 1.90 -37.88
N MET A 40 9.42 2.85 -37.15
CA MET A 40 9.86 2.71 -35.75
C MET A 40 9.24 3.83 -34.94
N ALA A 41 8.88 3.53 -33.69
CA ALA A 41 8.43 4.56 -32.77
C ALA A 41 9.03 4.33 -31.37
N VAL A 42 9.08 5.41 -30.59
CA VAL A 42 9.44 5.34 -29.17
C VAL A 42 8.29 4.66 -28.44
N THR A 43 8.57 3.56 -27.75
CA THR A 43 7.57 2.72 -27.08
C THR A 43 7.63 2.84 -25.57
N SER A 44 8.70 3.38 -25.00
CA SER A 44 8.79 3.66 -23.58
C SER A 44 9.48 4.99 -23.31
N MET A 45 8.99 5.70 -22.30
CA MET A 45 9.62 6.91 -21.80
C MET A 45 10.73 6.52 -20.82
N GLY A 46 11.96 6.94 -21.06
CA GLY A 46 13.07 6.72 -20.14
C GLY A 46 13.02 7.66 -18.94
N ASN A 47 13.60 7.23 -17.82
CA ASN A 47 13.75 8.05 -16.63
C ASN A 47 15.18 7.98 -16.10
N ASN A 48 15.99 8.97 -16.42
CA ASN A 48 17.40 9.05 -16.02
C ASN A 48 17.63 9.37 -14.54
N LYS A 49 16.56 9.64 -13.78
CA LYS A 49 16.59 9.83 -12.33
C LYS A 49 16.20 8.58 -11.55
N LEU A 50 15.95 7.49 -12.25
CA LEU A 50 15.51 6.23 -11.63
C LEU A 50 16.63 5.68 -10.75
N THR A 51 16.28 5.34 -9.50
CA THR A 51 17.18 4.72 -8.51
C THR A 51 16.55 3.48 -7.89
N TRP A 52 17.36 2.66 -7.24
CA TRP A 52 16.89 1.48 -6.52
C TRP A 52 16.06 1.90 -5.30
N GLU A 53 15.10 1.07 -4.96
CA GLU A 53 14.50 1.14 -3.63
C GLU A 53 15.54 0.75 -2.58
N THR A 54 15.54 1.44 -1.46
CA THR A 54 16.39 1.11 -0.32
C THR A 54 15.55 0.95 0.93
N ALA A 55 15.85 -0.08 1.72
CA ALA A 55 15.18 -0.33 2.99
C ALA A 55 16.19 -0.36 4.12
N ASP A 56 15.95 0.47 5.14
CA ASP A 56 16.65 0.48 6.42
C ASP A 56 15.76 -0.20 7.45
N GLN A 57 16.21 -1.32 8.02
CA GLN A 57 15.46 -2.12 8.98
C GLN A 57 16.18 -2.19 10.32
N TYR A 58 15.43 -1.99 11.38
CA TYR A 58 15.83 -2.09 12.78
C TYR A 58 14.96 -3.12 13.46
N ASP A 59 15.58 -4.09 14.13
CA ASP A 59 14.88 -5.12 14.86
C ASP A 59 15.40 -5.20 16.28
N PHE A 60 14.50 -5.30 17.24
CA PHE A 60 14.78 -5.58 18.63
C PHE A 60 13.92 -6.74 19.09
N GLY A 61 14.56 -7.76 19.67
CA GLY A 61 13.87 -8.94 20.17
C GLY A 61 14.43 -9.43 21.49
N PHE A 62 13.62 -10.19 22.20
CA PHE A 62 14.06 -10.95 23.36
C PHE A 62 13.47 -12.35 23.38
N ASP A 63 14.28 -13.29 23.83
CA ASP A 63 13.90 -14.68 24.01
C ASP A 63 13.97 -15.00 25.50
N LEU A 64 12.88 -15.59 26.04
CA LEU A 64 12.76 -16.03 27.43
C LEU A 64 12.50 -17.53 27.48
N GLY A 65 13.36 -18.26 28.15
CA GLY A 65 13.19 -19.67 28.44
C GLY A 65 12.95 -19.93 29.93
N PHE A 66 11.92 -20.67 30.27
CA PHE A 66 11.58 -21.06 31.62
C PHE A 66 11.57 -22.56 31.79
N TRP A 67 11.84 -23.03 33.01
CA TRP A 67 11.77 -24.45 33.40
C TRP A 67 12.56 -25.38 32.48
N ASN A 68 13.84 -25.03 32.20
CA ASN A 68 14.73 -25.76 31.29
C ASN A 68 14.14 -25.92 29.88
N GLY A 69 13.56 -24.85 29.31
CA GLY A 69 13.04 -24.84 27.95
C GLY A 69 11.62 -25.43 27.79
N LYS A 70 10.94 -25.74 28.91
CA LYS A 70 9.54 -26.20 28.84
C LYS A 70 8.56 -25.12 28.42
N LEU A 71 8.90 -23.86 28.67
CA LEU A 71 8.16 -22.69 28.17
C LEU A 71 9.17 -21.72 27.54
N ASN A 72 8.94 -21.39 26.28
CA ASN A 72 9.75 -20.43 25.54
C ASN A 72 8.83 -19.31 25.03
N MET A 73 9.24 -18.08 25.26
CA MET A 73 8.55 -16.87 24.79
C MET A 73 9.53 -16.07 23.94
N ILE A 74 9.06 -15.59 22.79
CA ILE A 74 9.83 -14.75 21.90
C ILE A 74 8.98 -13.52 21.60
N ALA A 75 9.57 -12.34 21.71
CA ALA A 75 8.94 -11.10 21.31
C ALA A 75 9.90 -10.29 20.46
N ASP A 76 9.39 -9.77 19.37
CA ASP A 76 10.11 -8.96 18.41
C ASP A 76 9.34 -7.68 18.10
N ILE A 77 10.09 -6.58 17.95
CA ILE A 77 9.59 -5.30 17.48
C ILE A 77 10.48 -4.90 16.31
N TYR A 78 9.88 -4.51 15.20
CA TYR A 78 10.63 -4.07 14.04
C TYR A 78 10.15 -2.72 13.51
N LEU A 79 11.07 -2.02 12.86
CA LEU A 79 10.84 -0.78 12.11
C LEU A 79 11.61 -0.86 10.80
N LYS A 80 10.90 -0.77 9.67
CA LYS A 80 11.48 -0.77 8.33
C LYS A 80 11.08 0.50 7.59
N ASN A 81 12.05 1.32 7.21
CA ASN A 81 11.83 2.48 6.35
C ASN A 81 12.28 2.14 4.93
N THR A 82 11.34 2.16 3.99
CA THR A 82 11.63 1.96 2.57
C THR A 82 11.59 3.31 1.87
N ASN A 83 12.67 3.64 1.17
CA ASN A 83 12.84 4.89 0.45
C ASN A 83 12.92 4.62 -1.05
N ASN A 84 12.59 5.65 -1.84
CA ASN A 84 12.61 5.58 -3.31
C ASN A 84 11.70 4.48 -3.87
N LEU A 85 10.50 4.32 -3.31
CA LEU A 85 9.51 3.35 -3.78
C LEU A 85 9.31 3.48 -5.29
N LEU A 86 9.43 2.37 -5.99
CA LEU A 86 9.23 2.27 -7.42
C LEU A 86 7.73 2.13 -7.73
N TYR A 87 7.25 2.92 -8.66
CA TYR A 87 5.87 2.87 -9.10
C TYR A 87 5.76 3.23 -10.59
N SER A 88 4.92 2.50 -11.31
CA SER A 88 4.56 2.82 -12.69
C SER A 88 3.47 3.89 -12.67
N MET A 89 3.88 5.15 -12.67
CA MET A 89 2.99 6.30 -12.61
C MET A 89 2.25 6.46 -13.95
N PRO A 90 0.91 6.49 -13.97
CA PRO A 90 0.16 6.73 -15.19
C PRO A 90 0.45 8.14 -15.73
N LEU A 91 0.54 8.25 -17.04
CA LEU A 91 0.74 9.51 -17.74
C LEU A 91 -0.52 9.95 -18.46
N HIS A 92 -0.68 11.26 -18.63
CA HIS A 92 -1.77 11.80 -19.41
C HIS A 92 -1.64 11.37 -20.89
N GLY A 93 -2.74 11.00 -21.55
CA GLY A 93 -2.76 10.47 -22.91
C GLY A 93 -2.09 11.36 -23.96
N THR A 94 -2.02 12.69 -23.71
CA THR A 94 -1.32 13.65 -24.58
C THR A 94 0.19 13.45 -24.63
N SER A 95 0.77 12.71 -23.67
CA SER A 95 2.21 12.36 -23.67
C SER A 95 2.58 11.32 -24.74
N GLY A 96 1.60 10.59 -25.27
CA GLY A 96 1.81 9.45 -26.15
C GLY A 96 2.26 8.17 -25.44
N PHE A 97 2.36 8.19 -24.10
CA PHE A 97 2.73 7.03 -23.27
C PHE A 97 1.66 6.77 -22.21
N THR A 98 1.56 5.51 -21.78
CA THR A 98 0.59 5.11 -20.76
C THR A 98 1.11 5.31 -19.34
N SER A 99 2.41 5.11 -19.13
CA SER A 99 3.03 5.24 -17.82
C SER A 99 4.54 5.47 -17.90
N ILE A 100 5.11 5.88 -16.77
CA ILE A 100 6.56 5.99 -16.56
C ILE A 100 6.91 5.40 -15.21
N THR A 101 7.97 4.56 -15.14
CA THR A 101 8.49 4.09 -13.86
C THR A 101 9.26 5.22 -13.17
N SER A 102 8.91 5.52 -11.94
CA SER A 102 9.53 6.59 -11.16
C SER A 102 9.63 6.20 -9.69
N ASN A 103 10.58 6.83 -8.99
CA ASN A 103 10.66 6.75 -7.55
C ASN A 103 9.70 7.78 -6.95
N ILE A 104 8.59 7.32 -6.41
CA ILE A 104 7.47 8.20 -6.03
C ILE A 104 7.43 8.57 -4.56
N GLY A 105 8.16 7.88 -3.69
CA GLY A 105 8.01 8.20 -2.27
C GLY A 105 8.76 7.29 -1.33
N SER A 106 8.32 7.33 -0.09
CA SER A 106 8.86 6.50 1.00
C SER A 106 7.74 6.00 1.89
N MET A 107 7.94 4.81 2.47
CA MET A 107 6.99 4.26 3.44
C MET A 107 7.70 3.67 4.65
N ARG A 108 6.97 3.55 5.73
CA ARG A 108 7.40 2.92 6.98
C ARG A 108 6.50 1.74 7.28
N ASN A 109 7.13 0.60 7.55
CA ASN A 109 6.47 -0.57 8.13
C ASN A 109 6.99 -0.75 9.55
N TYR A 110 6.10 -1.05 10.48
CA TYR A 110 6.47 -1.34 11.86
C TYR A 110 5.48 -2.34 12.44
N GLY A 111 5.95 -3.14 13.36
CA GLY A 111 5.11 -4.17 13.96
C GLY A 111 5.73 -4.79 15.18
N VAL A 112 4.89 -5.61 15.80
CA VAL A 112 5.26 -6.43 16.95
C VAL A 112 4.85 -7.87 16.67
N GLU A 113 5.70 -8.80 17.09
CA GLU A 113 5.45 -10.24 16.96
C GLU A 113 5.67 -10.88 18.32
N PHE A 114 4.81 -11.79 18.69
CA PHE A 114 4.89 -12.53 19.94
C PHE A 114 4.62 -14.00 19.69
N SER A 115 5.48 -14.84 20.25
CA SER A 115 5.39 -16.29 20.17
C SER A 115 5.52 -16.91 21.56
N ILE A 116 4.70 -17.87 21.88
CA ILE A 116 4.82 -18.69 23.08
C ILE A 116 4.72 -20.17 22.73
N ASN A 117 5.70 -20.94 23.20
CA ASN A 117 5.79 -22.38 22.95
C ASN A 117 5.95 -23.10 24.29
N GLY A 118 5.02 -24.00 24.58
CA GLY A 118 5.01 -24.81 25.77
C GLY A 118 5.20 -26.30 25.46
N HIS A 119 6.01 -26.99 26.28
CA HIS A 119 6.19 -28.44 26.24
C HIS A 119 6.05 -29.03 27.64
N LEU A 120 5.07 -29.90 27.81
CA LEU A 120 4.76 -30.56 29.08
C LEU A 120 4.72 -32.06 28.91
N ASN A 121 5.36 -32.79 29.83
CA ASN A 121 5.28 -34.24 29.95
C ASN A 121 4.39 -34.60 31.14
N ILE A 122 3.21 -35.18 30.87
CA ILE A 122 2.23 -35.56 31.88
C ILE A 122 2.12 -37.08 31.86
N GLY A 123 2.88 -37.76 32.71
CA GLY A 123 2.99 -39.20 32.70
C GLY A 123 3.54 -39.74 31.40
N LYS A 124 2.73 -40.47 30.61
CA LYS A 124 3.09 -41.00 29.28
C LYS A 124 2.70 -40.08 28.12
N VAL A 125 2.10 -38.93 28.40
CA VAL A 125 1.61 -37.99 27.39
C VAL A 125 2.59 -36.84 27.27
N ASN A 126 3.06 -36.59 26.04
CA ASN A 126 3.84 -35.41 25.68
C ASN A 126 2.89 -34.37 25.06
N TRP A 127 2.70 -33.24 25.72
CA TRP A 127 1.87 -32.14 25.24
C TRP A 127 2.77 -31.00 24.74
N THR A 128 2.57 -30.58 23.51
CA THR A 128 3.20 -29.39 22.93
C THR A 128 2.10 -28.42 22.49
N SER A 129 2.26 -27.16 22.86
CA SER A 129 1.35 -26.07 22.47
C SER A 129 2.16 -24.90 21.94
N SER A 130 1.68 -24.28 20.86
CA SER A 130 2.28 -23.09 20.26
C SER A 130 1.19 -22.05 20.00
N PHE A 131 1.50 -20.79 20.32
CA PHE A 131 0.66 -19.64 20.03
C PHE A 131 1.52 -18.53 19.45
N ASN A 132 1.06 -17.91 18.36
CA ASN A 132 1.69 -16.78 17.71
C ASN A 132 0.66 -15.68 17.49
N ILE A 133 1.08 -14.44 17.71
CA ILE A 133 0.30 -13.25 17.36
C ILE A 133 1.24 -12.21 16.80
N SER A 134 0.81 -11.54 15.73
CA SER A 134 1.54 -10.43 15.14
C SER A 134 0.60 -9.27 14.81
N HIS A 135 1.11 -8.06 14.91
CA HIS A 135 0.41 -6.86 14.50
C HIS A 135 1.36 -5.98 13.68
N ASN A 136 0.97 -5.69 12.46
CA ASN A 136 1.78 -4.94 11.50
C ASN A 136 1.01 -3.71 11.02
N LYS A 137 1.71 -2.59 10.89
CA LYS A 137 1.18 -1.37 10.26
C LYS A 137 2.16 -0.85 9.23
N ASN A 138 1.62 -0.28 8.17
CA ASN A 138 2.39 0.50 7.22
C ASN A 138 1.86 1.93 7.13
N LYS A 139 2.72 2.85 6.72
CA LYS A 139 2.39 4.25 6.56
C LYS A 139 3.23 4.86 5.45
N LEU A 140 2.58 5.52 4.51
CA LEU A 140 3.29 6.33 3.51
C LEU A 140 3.83 7.58 4.19
N THR A 141 5.15 7.80 4.11
CA THR A 141 5.84 8.92 4.79
C THR A 141 6.19 10.05 3.85
N LYS A 142 6.28 9.77 2.55
CA LYS A 142 6.57 10.75 1.51
C LYS A 142 5.95 10.32 0.20
N LEU A 143 5.47 11.27 -0.59
CA LEU A 143 4.99 11.10 -1.95
C LEU A 143 5.61 12.20 -2.84
N LEU A 144 5.86 11.90 -4.11
CA LEU A 144 6.34 12.85 -5.09
C LEU A 144 5.14 13.56 -5.71
N GLY A 145 5.15 14.89 -5.73
CA GLY A 145 4.04 15.70 -6.22
C GLY A 145 3.04 16.03 -5.11
N ASP A 146 1.76 15.83 -5.37
CA ASP A 146 0.68 16.09 -4.43
C ASP A 146 0.66 15.06 -3.30
N ASP A 147 0.10 15.44 -2.15
CA ASP A 147 0.00 14.56 -0.98
C ASP A 147 -0.96 13.39 -1.16
N LEU A 148 -1.72 13.36 -2.27
CA LEU A 148 -2.68 12.32 -2.63
C LEU A 148 -2.54 11.96 -4.11
N LEU A 149 -2.36 10.67 -4.39
CA LEU A 149 -2.32 10.09 -5.74
C LEU A 149 -3.37 8.97 -5.85
N PRO A 150 -4.48 9.17 -6.58
CA PRO A 150 -5.44 8.09 -6.85
C PRO A 150 -4.81 6.93 -7.62
N ILE A 151 -5.16 5.69 -7.23
CA ILE A 151 -4.69 4.46 -7.85
C ILE A 151 -5.89 3.62 -8.30
N GLY A 152 -6.07 3.48 -9.60
CA GLY A 152 -7.25 2.81 -10.12
C GLY A 152 -8.53 3.58 -9.76
N SER A 153 -9.62 2.86 -9.49
CA SER A 153 -10.95 3.45 -9.29
C SER A 153 -11.35 3.63 -7.82
N ASN A 154 -10.66 2.99 -6.88
CA ASN A 154 -11.14 2.85 -5.50
C ASN A 154 -10.04 2.92 -4.42
N ARG A 155 -8.83 3.27 -4.77
CA ARG A 155 -7.69 3.37 -3.85
C ARG A 155 -6.90 4.65 -4.11
N ALA A 156 -6.14 5.09 -3.11
CA ALA A 156 -5.19 6.17 -3.26
C ALA A 156 -3.93 5.95 -2.39
N LEU A 157 -2.85 6.61 -2.82
CA LEU A 157 -1.67 6.85 -1.99
C LEU A 157 -1.83 8.22 -1.36
N LYS A 158 -1.77 8.30 -0.04
CA LYS A 158 -1.77 9.57 0.69
C LYS A 158 -0.72 9.54 1.78
N VAL A 159 0.04 10.62 1.88
CA VAL A 159 1.02 10.78 2.96
C VAL A 159 0.30 10.76 4.31
N GLY A 160 0.79 9.91 5.19
CA GLY A 160 0.20 9.73 6.51
C GLY A 160 -0.76 8.55 6.61
N GLU A 161 -1.20 7.98 5.51
CA GLU A 161 -2.12 6.85 5.43
C GLU A 161 -1.40 5.55 5.06
N GLU A 162 -2.12 4.45 5.11
CA GLU A 162 -1.65 3.13 4.68
C GLU A 162 -1.46 3.07 3.16
N LEU A 163 -0.55 2.22 2.72
CA LEU A 163 -0.32 1.99 1.29
C LEU A 163 -1.59 1.41 0.63
N GLY A 164 -2.11 2.13 -0.36
CA GLY A 164 -3.33 1.71 -1.07
C GLY A 164 -4.60 1.80 -0.24
N ALA A 165 -4.70 2.81 0.64
CA ALA A 165 -5.91 3.10 1.39
C ALA A 165 -7.13 3.23 0.47
N PHE A 166 -8.30 2.81 0.94
CA PHE A 166 -9.53 2.93 0.17
C PHE A 166 -9.91 4.41 -0.01
N TYR A 167 -10.21 4.76 -1.25
CA TYR A 167 -10.59 6.10 -1.67
C TYR A 167 -11.93 6.01 -2.41
N LEU A 168 -13.01 6.18 -1.68
CA LEU A 168 -14.37 5.83 -2.10
C LEU A 168 -15.34 6.96 -1.82
N PHE A 169 -16.49 6.93 -2.51
CA PHE A 169 -17.64 7.69 -2.11
C PHE A 169 -18.22 7.12 -0.81
N GLN A 170 -18.45 7.98 0.16
CA GLN A 170 -19.13 7.61 1.39
C GLN A 170 -20.65 7.63 1.17
N MET A 171 -21.36 6.61 1.67
CA MET A 171 -22.80 6.53 1.61
C MET A 171 -23.41 7.12 2.88
N ASP A 172 -24.30 8.12 2.73
CA ASP A 172 -25.06 8.74 3.82
C ASP A 172 -26.47 8.12 3.99
N GLY A 173 -26.83 7.15 3.16
CA GLY A 173 -28.11 6.47 3.19
C GLY A 173 -28.79 6.39 1.81
N LEU A 174 -30.12 6.44 1.81
CA LEU A 174 -30.94 6.44 0.61
C LEU A 174 -31.86 7.66 0.63
N TYR A 175 -32.13 8.24 -0.54
CA TYR A 175 -33.15 9.27 -0.66
C TYR A 175 -34.54 8.67 -0.36
N GLN A 176 -35.26 9.24 0.60
CA GLN A 176 -36.55 8.70 1.04
C GLN A 176 -37.71 9.13 0.13
N TYR A 177 -37.61 10.29 -0.50
CA TYR A 177 -38.60 10.82 -1.45
C TYR A 177 -37.92 11.77 -2.45
N ASP A 178 -38.52 11.96 -3.64
CA ASP A 178 -37.90 12.75 -4.73
C ASP A 178 -37.58 14.21 -4.34
N GLY A 179 -38.36 14.81 -3.43
CA GLY A 179 -38.10 16.18 -2.96
C GLY A 179 -36.87 16.33 -2.05
N GLU A 180 -36.27 15.22 -1.60
CA GLU A 180 -35.00 15.22 -0.88
C GLU A 180 -33.79 15.27 -1.84
N VAL A 181 -34.00 14.89 -3.12
CA VAL A 181 -32.93 14.86 -4.11
C VAL A 181 -32.59 16.29 -4.55
N PRO A 182 -31.35 16.75 -4.43
CA PRO A 182 -30.93 18.03 -4.96
C PRO A 182 -31.24 18.14 -6.46
N GLN A 183 -31.70 19.34 -6.90
CA GLN A 183 -32.14 19.52 -8.29
C GLN A 183 -31.09 19.09 -9.34
N PRO A 184 -29.78 19.39 -9.18
CA PRO A 184 -28.77 18.93 -10.14
C PRO A 184 -28.70 17.41 -10.28
N LEU A 185 -28.85 16.66 -9.18
CA LEU A 185 -28.86 15.20 -9.18
C LEU A 185 -30.18 14.64 -9.74
N TYR A 186 -31.29 15.30 -9.42
CA TYR A 186 -32.61 14.95 -9.96
C TYR A 186 -32.64 15.06 -11.49
N ASP A 187 -32.02 16.09 -12.06
CA ASP A 187 -31.90 16.31 -13.50
C ASP A 187 -31.00 15.25 -14.17
N LEU A 188 -30.06 14.67 -13.43
CA LEU A 188 -29.22 13.53 -13.85
C LEU A 188 -29.94 12.17 -13.71
N GLY A 189 -31.17 12.15 -13.20
CA GLY A 189 -31.98 10.93 -13.10
C GLY A 189 -32.00 10.27 -11.73
N VAL A 190 -31.36 10.83 -10.70
CA VAL A 190 -31.43 10.31 -9.33
C VAL A 190 -32.85 10.47 -8.77
N ARG A 191 -33.34 9.47 -8.05
CA ARG A 191 -34.73 9.40 -7.53
C ARG A 191 -34.75 8.86 -6.09
N ALA A 192 -35.92 8.90 -5.48
CA ALA A 192 -36.19 8.20 -4.24
C ALA A 192 -35.82 6.72 -4.35
N GLY A 193 -35.10 6.19 -3.35
CA GLY A 193 -34.56 4.83 -3.33
C GLY A 193 -33.12 4.70 -3.83
N ASP A 194 -32.58 5.71 -4.50
CA ASP A 194 -31.17 5.74 -4.91
C ASP A 194 -30.26 6.08 -3.72
N VAL A 195 -28.98 5.72 -3.88
CA VAL A 195 -27.96 5.97 -2.87
C VAL A 195 -27.68 7.46 -2.74
N LYS A 196 -27.74 7.95 -1.50
CA LYS A 196 -27.31 9.29 -1.13
C LYS A 196 -25.83 9.24 -0.77
N TYR A 197 -25.01 9.80 -1.63
CA TYR A 197 -23.58 9.95 -1.38
C TYR A 197 -23.30 11.22 -0.60
N HIS A 198 -22.23 11.16 0.21
CA HIS A 198 -21.72 12.28 0.97
C HIS A 198 -21.09 13.31 0.03
N ASP A 199 -21.56 14.55 0.08
CA ASP A 199 -21.00 15.70 -0.63
C ASP A 199 -19.89 16.29 0.24
N ALA A 200 -18.65 15.87 0.01
CA ALA A 200 -17.51 16.18 0.89
C ALA A 200 -17.07 17.66 0.77
N ASP A 201 -17.26 18.28 -0.38
CA ASP A 201 -16.94 19.68 -0.62
C ASP A 201 -18.16 20.64 -0.49
N ASN A 202 -19.35 20.08 -0.27
CA ASN A 202 -20.63 20.80 -0.11
C ASN A 202 -20.99 21.67 -1.31
N ASN A 203 -20.67 21.22 -2.52
CA ASN A 203 -21.00 21.95 -3.75
C ASN A 203 -22.34 21.54 -4.39
N GLY A 204 -23.00 20.51 -3.87
CA GLY A 204 -24.28 19.97 -4.37
C GLY A 204 -24.16 19.07 -5.59
N ILE A 205 -22.94 18.71 -6.00
CA ILE A 205 -22.66 17.85 -7.17
C ILE A 205 -21.76 16.71 -6.71
N ILE A 206 -22.20 15.47 -6.90
CA ILE A 206 -21.38 14.31 -6.57
C ILE A 206 -20.42 14.00 -7.73
N ASN A 207 -19.12 14.11 -7.45
CA ASN A 207 -18.04 13.86 -8.41
C ASN A 207 -16.78 13.31 -7.69
N ASP A 208 -15.68 13.12 -8.42
CA ASP A 208 -14.46 12.54 -7.85
C ASP A 208 -13.84 13.32 -6.68
N ASN A 209 -14.20 14.59 -6.47
CA ASN A 209 -13.75 15.39 -5.32
C ASN A 209 -14.44 14.98 -4.01
N ASP A 210 -15.59 14.28 -4.10
CA ASP A 210 -16.34 13.76 -2.96
C ASP A 210 -15.86 12.39 -2.46
N ARG A 211 -14.82 11.86 -3.10
CA ARG A 211 -14.19 10.65 -2.60
C ARG A 211 -13.41 10.95 -1.33
N VAL A 212 -13.55 10.10 -0.35
CA VAL A 212 -12.86 10.18 0.94
C VAL A 212 -12.05 8.93 1.22
N LEU A 213 -10.99 9.09 1.98
CA LEU A 213 -10.25 7.94 2.51
C LEU A 213 -11.08 7.30 3.61
N THR A 214 -11.36 6.04 3.48
CA THR A 214 -12.21 5.29 4.42
C THR A 214 -11.68 3.90 4.67
N GLY A 215 -11.80 3.44 5.92
CA GLY A 215 -11.40 2.11 6.34
C GLY A 215 -9.90 1.84 6.28
N SER A 216 -9.51 0.67 6.78
CA SER A 216 -8.16 0.13 6.66
C SER A 216 -8.02 -0.69 5.39
N SER A 217 -6.86 -0.59 4.72
CA SER A 217 -6.50 -1.47 3.60
C SER A 217 -5.89 -2.79 4.06
N ASN A 218 -5.58 -2.91 5.33
CA ASN A 218 -5.08 -4.13 5.94
C ASN A 218 -6.26 -4.99 6.41
N PRO A 219 -6.23 -6.31 6.21
CA PRO A 219 -7.18 -7.21 6.85
C PRO A 219 -6.99 -7.20 8.36
N ASP A 220 -8.09 -7.23 9.09
CA ASP A 220 -8.11 -7.35 10.55
C ASP A 220 -7.71 -8.76 11.01
#